data_ac920babd51b388cba110e3ccd52ac6d
#
_entry.id   ac920babd51b388cba110e3ccd52ac6d
#
_cell.length_a   1.000
_cell.length_b   1.000
_cell.length_c   1.000
_cell.angle_alpha   90.00
_cell.angle_beta   90.00
_cell.angle_gamma   90.00
#
_symmetry.space_group_name_H-M   'P 1'
#
loop_
_entity.id
_entity.type
_entity.pdbx_description
1 polymer ?
#
loop_
_entity_poly.entity_id
_entity_poly.type
_entity_poly.pdbx_seq_one_letter_code
_entity_poly.pdbx_strand_id
1 'polypeptide(L)'
;MTEPLGVAIVGCGNIADRYAADIVDREHMHLVGVTDLDVERATTFAAAHRTRAFASLDDVLANEDVAIVANLTSHRAHVPVSTAAIESGRHVFSEKPMAMSAAEARTLLELAEERGVRIASAPIVALGELAQTARRWVADGRLGRVRLAWADVNWGRIEDWHPDPAGFYEVGPLFDVGVYPITLLTALFGPVERVVADAHRLLPERRSISGGPFEVVAPDYVVASLSLADGLVVRLTADFYVNDPARQRGVELHGDAGSLWLSNWFQFAGTLEHRPWGGEYAQVPLLRAPAVPMPWAAGLDDLAAAVLEVREPLAAGDHAAHVVDVMETILRAADEGRPLDVASRFERASAPAWAEELPLRS
;
A
#
# COMPACT_ATOMS: atom_id res chain seq x y z
N MET A 1 17.32 19.82 -17.32
CA MET A 1 16.92 18.88 -16.25
C MET A 1 16.42 19.74 -15.11
N THR A 2 15.23 19.48 -14.63
CA THR A 2 14.67 20.12 -13.42
C THR A 2 15.48 19.65 -12.20
N GLU A 3 15.70 20.53 -11.22
CA GLU A 3 16.42 20.20 -10.00
C GLU A 3 15.62 19.17 -9.18
N PRO A 4 16.25 18.11 -8.64
CA PRO A 4 15.56 17.12 -7.80
C PRO A 4 14.93 17.77 -6.56
N LEU A 5 13.73 17.31 -6.18
CA LEU A 5 13.00 17.85 -5.04
C LEU A 5 13.59 17.36 -3.70
N GLY A 6 13.65 18.27 -2.73
CA GLY A 6 14.05 17.94 -1.38
C GLY A 6 12.98 17.17 -0.62
N VAL A 7 13.36 16.05 -0.01
CA VAL A 7 12.50 15.19 0.81
C VAL A 7 12.97 15.21 2.26
N ALA A 8 12.03 15.32 3.19
CA ALA A 8 12.30 15.06 4.60
C ALA A 8 11.50 13.82 5.07
N ILE A 9 12.18 12.92 5.79
CA ILE A 9 11.54 11.76 6.43
C ILE A 9 11.08 12.17 7.83
N VAL A 10 9.81 11.89 8.13
CA VAL A 10 9.22 12.02 9.46
C VAL A 10 8.90 10.62 9.98
N GLY A 11 9.57 10.24 11.08
CA GLY A 11 9.53 8.89 11.63
C GLY A 11 10.72 8.02 11.19
N CYS A 12 11.66 7.77 12.12
CA CYS A 12 12.88 6.98 11.91
C CYS A 12 12.71 5.55 12.47
N GLY A 13 11.55 4.92 12.15
CA GLY A 13 11.23 3.55 12.55
C GLY A 13 11.82 2.48 11.61
N ASN A 14 11.39 1.23 11.76
CA ASN A 14 11.95 0.04 11.10
C ASN A 14 12.03 0.11 9.56
N ILE A 15 11.10 0.83 8.92
CA ILE A 15 11.07 0.92 7.45
C ILE A 15 11.83 2.13 6.91
N ALA A 16 12.11 3.12 7.75
CA ALA A 16 12.76 4.37 7.34
C ALA A 16 14.16 4.15 6.74
N ASP A 17 14.94 3.22 7.29
CA ASP A 17 16.26 2.84 6.75
C ASP A 17 16.17 2.38 5.28
N ARG A 18 15.12 1.64 4.94
CA ARG A 18 14.90 1.14 3.58
C ARG A 18 14.54 2.27 2.61
N TYR A 19 13.70 3.21 3.06
CA TYR A 19 13.38 4.41 2.29
C TYR A 19 14.62 5.29 2.09
N ALA A 20 15.34 5.60 3.15
CA ALA A 20 16.52 6.45 3.08
C ALA A 20 17.63 5.85 2.19
N ALA A 21 17.85 4.53 2.25
CA ALA A 21 18.80 3.84 1.39
C ALA A 21 18.38 3.87 -0.09
N ASP A 22 17.08 3.75 -0.39
CA ASP A 22 16.56 3.73 -1.76
C ASP A 22 16.48 5.15 -2.38
N ILE A 23 16.30 6.20 -1.57
CA ILE A 23 16.28 7.60 -2.04
C ILE A 23 17.61 8.01 -2.70
N VAL A 24 18.74 7.48 -2.25
CA VAL A 24 20.08 7.86 -2.73
C VAL A 24 20.24 7.67 -4.24
N ASP A 25 19.59 6.66 -4.81
CA ASP A 25 19.70 6.30 -6.22
C ASP A 25 18.54 6.84 -7.07
N ARG A 26 17.70 7.75 -6.52
CA ARG A 26 16.54 8.30 -7.23
C ARG A 26 16.88 9.59 -7.97
N GLU A 27 16.28 9.73 -9.16
CA GLU A 27 16.58 10.85 -10.07
C GLU A 27 15.83 12.13 -9.72
N HIS A 28 14.60 12.01 -9.18
CA HIS A 28 13.69 13.15 -9.02
C HIS A 28 13.73 13.77 -7.63
N MET A 29 14.47 13.17 -6.69
CA MET A 29 14.49 13.63 -5.30
C MET A 29 15.84 13.42 -4.61
N HIS A 30 16.03 14.13 -3.49
CA HIS A 30 17.17 13.93 -2.58
C HIS A 30 16.74 14.09 -1.12
N LEU A 31 17.41 13.40 -0.20
CA LEU A 31 17.11 13.46 1.23
C LEU A 31 17.73 14.70 1.87
N VAL A 32 16.88 15.65 2.29
CA VAL A 32 17.28 16.89 2.99
C VAL A 32 17.55 16.62 4.48
N GLY A 33 16.72 15.78 5.10
CA GLY A 33 16.86 15.48 6.52
C GLY A 33 15.76 14.59 7.06
N VAL A 34 15.84 14.34 8.36
CA VAL A 34 14.92 13.45 9.08
C VAL A 34 14.51 14.04 10.42
N THR A 35 13.35 13.64 10.93
CA THR A 35 12.93 13.92 12.31
C THR A 35 12.17 12.75 12.90
N ASP A 36 12.21 12.62 14.22
CA ASP A 36 11.46 11.66 15.01
C ASP A 36 11.10 12.30 16.37
N LEU A 37 10.05 11.83 17.02
CA LEU A 37 9.74 12.22 18.40
C LEU A 37 10.87 11.85 19.37
N ASP A 38 11.60 10.78 19.08
CA ASP A 38 12.83 10.38 19.74
C ASP A 38 14.03 11.06 19.04
N VAL A 39 14.51 12.15 19.63
CA VAL A 39 15.62 12.96 19.10
C VAL A 39 16.92 12.17 18.98
N GLU A 40 17.19 11.23 19.88
CA GLU A 40 18.38 10.39 19.84
C GLU A 40 18.30 9.43 18.65
N ARG A 41 17.13 8.85 18.39
CA ARG A 41 16.85 8.01 17.21
C ARG A 41 17.04 8.81 15.93
N ALA A 42 16.47 10.01 15.82
CA ALA A 42 16.63 10.89 14.67
C ALA A 42 18.10 11.24 14.41
N THR A 43 18.86 11.55 15.46
CA THR A 43 20.29 11.89 15.36
C THR A 43 21.12 10.71 14.89
N THR A 44 20.87 9.52 15.46
CA THR A 44 21.56 8.28 15.08
C THR A 44 21.27 7.90 13.63
N PHE A 45 20.01 7.99 13.23
CA PHE A 45 19.56 7.74 11.86
C PHE A 45 20.20 8.72 10.87
N ALA A 46 20.17 10.01 11.18
CA ALA A 46 20.75 11.05 10.33
C ALA A 46 22.26 10.83 10.11
N ALA A 47 22.99 10.45 11.17
CA ALA A 47 24.41 10.12 11.06
C ALA A 47 24.67 8.91 10.16
N ALA A 48 23.85 7.86 10.26
CA ALA A 48 23.96 6.65 9.44
C ALA A 48 23.74 6.92 7.96
N HIS A 49 22.77 7.79 7.64
CA HIS A 49 22.39 8.14 6.26
C HIS A 49 23.04 9.44 5.74
N ARG A 50 23.98 10.03 6.50
CA ARG A 50 24.73 11.26 6.13
C ARG A 50 23.82 12.42 5.76
N THR A 51 22.74 12.59 6.53
CA THR A 51 21.76 13.64 6.34
C THR A 51 21.60 14.47 7.63
N ARG A 52 20.72 15.46 7.62
CA ARG A 52 20.45 16.35 8.75
C ARG A 52 19.40 15.74 9.67
N ALA A 53 19.59 15.83 10.99
CA ALA A 53 18.52 15.67 11.96
C ALA A 53 17.87 17.03 12.25
N PHE A 54 16.54 17.14 12.04
CA PHE A 54 15.74 18.26 12.49
C PHE A 54 15.26 17.99 13.91
N ALA A 55 15.16 19.03 14.74
CA ALA A 55 14.75 18.86 16.13
C ALA A 55 13.23 18.60 16.29
N SER A 56 12.42 19.00 15.30
CA SER A 56 10.97 18.87 15.33
C SER A 56 10.37 18.80 13.92
N LEU A 57 9.08 18.44 13.83
CA LEU A 57 8.31 18.56 12.60
C LEU A 57 8.23 20.03 12.15
N ASP A 58 8.05 20.96 13.07
CA ASP A 58 7.99 22.39 12.74
C ASP A 58 9.28 22.88 12.06
N ASP A 59 10.45 22.39 12.49
CA ASP A 59 11.73 22.72 11.84
C ASP A 59 11.83 22.12 10.42
N VAL A 60 11.27 20.94 10.20
CA VAL A 60 11.15 20.34 8.86
C VAL A 60 10.28 21.24 7.97
N LEU A 61 9.10 21.62 8.46
CA LEU A 61 8.11 22.41 7.71
C LEU A 61 8.57 23.86 7.46
N ALA A 62 9.40 24.41 8.32
CA ALA A 62 10.00 25.73 8.13
C ALA A 62 11.18 25.75 7.15
N ASN A 63 11.72 24.58 6.76
CA ASN A 63 12.86 24.50 5.86
C ASN A 63 12.41 24.59 4.39
N GLU A 64 12.89 25.62 3.68
CA GLU A 64 12.50 25.89 2.28
C GLU A 64 13.00 24.84 1.29
N ASP A 65 14.07 24.09 1.62
CA ASP A 65 14.61 23.02 0.78
C ASP A 65 13.70 21.76 0.78
N VAL A 66 12.78 21.65 1.74
CA VAL A 66 11.86 20.53 1.83
C VAL A 66 10.62 20.78 0.98
N ALA A 67 10.49 20.09 -0.12
CA ALA A 67 9.30 20.11 -0.98
C ALA A 67 8.29 18.99 -0.64
N ILE A 68 8.79 17.84 -0.18
CA ILE A 68 7.98 16.65 0.10
C ILE A 68 8.26 16.15 1.52
N VAL A 69 7.22 15.84 2.26
CA VAL A 69 7.29 15.12 3.54
C VAL A 69 6.98 13.64 3.29
N ALA A 70 7.95 12.78 3.57
CA ALA A 70 7.75 11.33 3.63
C ALA A 70 7.34 10.95 5.06
N ASN A 71 6.03 10.73 5.26
CA ASN A 71 5.45 10.39 6.55
C ASN A 71 5.53 8.86 6.77
N LEU A 72 6.57 8.43 7.49
CA LEU A 72 6.87 7.04 7.82
C LEU A 72 6.62 6.75 9.31
N THR A 73 5.73 7.49 9.92
CA THR A 73 5.35 7.38 11.32
C THR A 73 4.46 6.15 11.59
N SER A 74 3.90 6.05 12.77
CA SER A 74 2.86 5.04 13.06
C SER A 74 1.51 5.45 12.46
N HIS A 75 0.63 4.49 12.21
CA HIS A 75 -0.72 4.72 11.69
C HIS A 75 -1.50 5.82 12.44
N ARG A 76 -1.28 5.98 13.75
CA ARG A 76 -1.92 7.01 14.56
C ARG A 76 -1.43 8.43 14.26
N ALA A 77 -0.21 8.56 13.72
CA ALA A 77 0.40 9.84 13.39
C ALA A 77 0.31 10.20 11.89
N HIS A 78 -0.18 9.29 11.03
CA HIS A 78 -0.28 9.56 9.60
C HIS A 78 -1.13 10.80 9.31
N VAL A 79 -2.33 10.88 9.87
CA VAL A 79 -3.23 12.01 9.64
C VAL A 79 -2.68 13.33 10.20
N PRO A 80 -2.30 13.46 11.48
CA PRO A 80 -1.83 14.72 12.01
C PRO A 80 -0.54 15.23 11.35
N VAL A 81 0.42 14.34 11.03
CA VAL A 81 1.66 14.73 10.33
C VAL A 81 1.38 15.16 8.89
N SER A 82 0.54 14.40 8.17
CA SER A 82 0.15 14.75 6.80
C SER A 82 -0.61 16.07 6.75
N THR A 83 -1.52 16.31 7.70
CA THR A 83 -2.26 17.58 7.81
C THR A 83 -1.30 18.76 7.97
N ALA A 84 -0.38 18.69 8.94
CA ALA A 84 0.58 19.76 9.17
C ALA A 84 1.48 20.03 7.95
N ALA A 85 1.91 18.97 7.25
CA ALA A 85 2.70 19.10 6.03
C ALA A 85 1.90 19.79 4.91
N ILE A 86 0.67 19.36 4.66
CA ILE A 86 -0.23 19.94 3.65
C ILE A 86 -0.54 21.41 3.99
N GLU A 87 -0.85 21.74 5.24
CA GLU A 87 -1.12 23.10 5.69
C GLU A 87 0.08 24.03 5.47
N SER A 88 1.30 23.51 5.57
CA SER A 88 2.54 24.25 5.29
C SER A 88 2.90 24.32 3.80
N GLY A 89 2.06 23.79 2.90
CA GLY A 89 2.27 23.79 1.45
C GLY A 89 3.27 22.73 0.97
N ARG A 90 3.49 21.66 1.73
CA ARG A 90 4.37 20.55 1.34
C ARG A 90 3.56 19.42 0.71
N HIS A 91 4.09 18.79 -0.34
CA HIS A 91 3.55 17.53 -0.85
C HIS A 91 3.78 16.41 0.16
N VAL A 92 2.94 15.38 0.15
CA VAL A 92 3.01 14.31 1.13
C VAL A 92 3.06 12.95 0.46
N PHE A 93 4.01 12.11 0.88
CA PHE A 93 3.95 10.68 0.70
C PHE A 93 3.75 10.03 2.07
N SER A 94 2.64 9.33 2.27
CA SER A 94 2.34 8.66 3.54
C SER A 94 2.50 7.15 3.45
N GLU A 95 3.07 6.55 4.50
CA GLU A 95 2.93 5.11 4.69
C GLU A 95 1.47 4.70 4.86
N LYS A 96 1.26 3.41 4.64
CA LYS A 96 -0.07 2.80 4.74
C LYS A 96 -0.45 2.46 6.21
N PRO A 97 -1.73 2.49 6.52
CA PRO A 97 -2.82 3.08 5.76
C PRO A 97 -2.75 4.61 5.80
N MET A 98 -3.18 5.28 4.72
CA MET A 98 -3.18 6.76 4.64
C MET A 98 -3.92 7.42 5.81
N ALA A 99 -5.01 6.79 6.25
CA ALA A 99 -5.83 7.16 7.40
C ALA A 99 -6.50 5.91 7.97
N MET A 100 -7.12 6.03 9.15
CA MET A 100 -7.87 4.93 9.76
C MET A 100 -9.38 4.98 9.46
N SER A 101 -9.87 6.07 8.86
CA SER A 101 -11.26 6.23 8.43
C SER A 101 -11.37 6.94 7.08
N ALA A 102 -12.46 6.66 6.36
CA ALA A 102 -12.77 7.31 5.10
C ALA A 102 -12.98 8.83 5.27
N ALA A 103 -13.49 9.26 6.42
CA ALA A 103 -13.69 10.67 6.73
C ALA A 103 -12.35 11.41 6.85
N GLU A 104 -11.38 10.85 7.57
CA GLU A 104 -10.04 11.42 7.68
C GLU A 104 -9.33 11.45 6.33
N ALA A 105 -9.39 10.36 5.55
CA ALA A 105 -8.78 10.29 4.23
C ALA A 105 -9.36 11.37 3.30
N ARG A 106 -10.67 11.56 3.29
CA ARG A 106 -11.33 12.61 2.52
C ARG A 106 -10.89 14.01 2.94
N THR A 107 -10.82 14.28 4.25
CA THR A 107 -10.36 15.58 4.77
C THR A 107 -8.94 15.90 4.31
N LEU A 108 -8.04 14.91 4.28
CA LEU A 108 -6.68 15.09 3.75
C LEU A 108 -6.67 15.43 2.27
N LEU A 109 -7.53 14.80 1.46
CA LEU A 109 -7.64 15.09 0.02
C LEU A 109 -8.19 16.49 -0.23
N GLU A 110 -9.27 16.87 0.46
CA GLU A 110 -9.87 18.21 0.38
C GLU A 110 -8.84 19.29 0.74
N LEU A 111 -8.08 19.08 1.82
CA LEU A 111 -7.05 20.01 2.25
C LEU A 111 -5.89 20.09 1.23
N ALA A 112 -5.47 18.97 0.66
CA ALA A 112 -4.41 18.94 -0.36
C ALA A 112 -4.85 19.69 -1.63
N GLU A 113 -6.09 19.53 -2.06
CA GLU A 113 -6.67 20.29 -3.18
C GLU A 113 -6.71 21.80 -2.88
N GLU A 114 -7.20 22.21 -1.69
CA GLU A 114 -7.24 23.61 -1.25
C GLU A 114 -5.85 24.28 -1.23
N ARG A 115 -4.82 23.53 -0.87
CA ARG A 115 -3.44 24.01 -0.79
C ARG A 115 -2.66 23.84 -2.08
N GLY A 116 -3.22 23.20 -3.10
CA GLY A 116 -2.56 22.97 -4.39
C GLY A 116 -1.36 22.03 -4.28
N VAL A 117 -1.35 21.12 -3.31
CA VAL A 117 -0.30 20.12 -3.12
C VAL A 117 -0.81 18.73 -3.45
N ARG A 118 0.11 17.80 -3.73
CA ARG A 118 -0.20 16.41 -4.01
C ARG A 118 -0.01 15.53 -2.79
N ILE A 119 -0.87 14.54 -2.64
CA ILE A 119 -0.72 13.47 -1.67
C ILE A 119 -0.67 12.13 -2.40
N ALA A 120 0.31 11.32 -2.07
CA ALA A 120 0.44 9.93 -2.50
C ALA A 120 0.59 9.03 -1.27
N SER A 121 0.24 7.76 -1.39
CA SER A 121 0.35 6.83 -0.26
C SER A 121 0.78 5.44 -0.68
N ALA A 122 1.55 4.78 0.18
CA ALA A 122 1.72 3.33 0.13
C ALA A 122 0.34 2.63 0.33
N PRO A 123 0.19 1.36 -0.11
CA PRO A 123 1.20 0.52 -0.72
C PRO A 123 1.36 0.78 -2.22
N ILE A 124 2.58 0.64 -2.69
CA ILE A 124 2.94 0.92 -4.10
C ILE A 124 2.97 -0.33 -4.98
N VAL A 125 2.36 -1.41 -4.53
CA VAL A 125 2.43 -2.74 -5.18
C VAL A 125 1.95 -2.75 -6.63
N ALA A 126 1.00 -1.87 -6.97
CA ALA A 126 0.50 -1.73 -8.32
C ALA A 126 1.54 -1.21 -9.31
N LEU A 127 2.65 -0.58 -8.85
CA LEU A 127 3.72 -0.08 -9.71
C LEU A 127 4.72 -1.17 -10.12
N GLY A 128 4.71 -2.31 -9.43
CA GLY A 128 5.70 -3.38 -9.58
C GLY A 128 5.54 -4.24 -10.82
N GLU A 129 6.63 -4.91 -11.19
CA GLU A 129 6.74 -5.75 -12.40
C GLU A 129 5.72 -6.89 -12.40
N LEU A 130 5.48 -7.52 -11.23
CA LEU A 130 4.48 -8.58 -11.10
C LEU A 130 3.08 -8.06 -11.42
N ALA A 131 2.69 -6.95 -10.79
CA ALA A 131 1.38 -6.33 -10.98
C ALA A 131 1.19 -5.79 -12.42
N GLN A 132 2.21 -5.12 -12.97
CA GLN A 132 2.13 -4.57 -14.32
C GLN A 132 2.12 -5.66 -15.40
N THR A 133 2.81 -6.78 -15.18
CA THR A 133 2.69 -7.93 -16.08
C THR A 133 1.27 -8.52 -16.03
N ALA A 134 0.69 -8.67 -14.85
CA ALA A 134 -0.70 -9.12 -14.72
C ALA A 134 -1.69 -8.14 -15.39
N ARG A 135 -1.50 -6.82 -15.18
CA ARG A 135 -2.28 -5.76 -15.84
C ARG A 135 -2.26 -5.90 -17.36
N ARG A 136 -1.07 -6.12 -17.93
CA ARG A 136 -0.89 -6.28 -19.36
C ARG A 136 -1.57 -7.55 -19.89
N TRP A 137 -1.49 -8.67 -19.15
CA TRP A 137 -2.20 -9.90 -19.48
C TRP A 137 -3.71 -9.71 -19.56
N VAL A 138 -4.27 -8.96 -18.60
CA VAL A 138 -5.70 -8.62 -18.55
C VAL A 138 -6.06 -7.70 -19.73
N ALA A 139 -5.27 -6.66 -19.96
CA ALA A 139 -5.52 -5.67 -21.03
C ALA A 139 -5.44 -6.28 -22.44
N ASP A 140 -4.51 -7.24 -22.67
CA ASP A 140 -4.37 -7.96 -23.93
C ASP A 140 -5.46 -9.06 -24.13
N GLY A 141 -6.40 -9.20 -23.16
CA GLY A 141 -7.51 -10.15 -23.25
C GLY A 141 -7.12 -11.62 -23.14
N ARG A 142 -5.90 -11.95 -22.68
CA ARG A 142 -5.39 -13.33 -22.60
C ARG A 142 -6.15 -14.22 -21.64
N LEU A 143 -6.83 -13.63 -20.67
CA LEU A 143 -7.73 -14.34 -19.74
C LEU A 143 -9.20 -14.35 -20.20
N GLY A 144 -9.51 -13.70 -21.34
CA GLY A 144 -10.88 -13.30 -21.61
C GLY A 144 -11.38 -12.28 -20.58
N ARG A 145 -12.68 -12.17 -20.36
CA ARG A 145 -13.20 -11.31 -19.29
C ARG A 145 -12.91 -11.94 -17.93
N VAL A 146 -12.19 -11.24 -17.06
CA VAL A 146 -11.98 -11.66 -15.67
C VAL A 146 -13.28 -11.47 -14.90
N ARG A 147 -13.74 -12.55 -14.24
CA ARG A 147 -15.03 -12.57 -13.52
C ARG A 147 -14.89 -12.72 -12.03
N LEU A 148 -13.82 -13.36 -11.58
CA LEU A 148 -13.58 -13.69 -10.20
C LEU A 148 -12.10 -13.48 -9.87
N ALA A 149 -11.80 -12.98 -8.68
CA ALA A 149 -10.46 -12.98 -8.14
C ALA A 149 -10.46 -13.53 -6.70
N TRP A 150 -9.39 -14.20 -6.34
CA TRP A 150 -9.12 -14.63 -4.98
C TRP A 150 -7.87 -13.90 -4.47
N ALA A 151 -7.94 -13.42 -3.24
CA ALA A 151 -6.81 -12.80 -2.55
C ALA A 151 -6.72 -13.37 -1.14
N ASP A 152 -5.67 -14.14 -0.88
CA ASP A 152 -5.45 -14.80 0.40
C ASP A 152 -4.19 -14.23 1.05
N VAL A 153 -4.39 -13.48 2.14
CA VAL A 153 -3.37 -12.78 2.91
C VAL A 153 -3.17 -13.47 4.24
N ASN A 154 -2.36 -14.51 4.24
CA ASN A 154 -1.99 -15.26 5.43
C ASN A 154 -0.66 -14.71 5.94
N TRP A 155 -0.68 -13.81 6.95
CA TRP A 155 0.53 -13.17 7.43
C TRP A 155 1.17 -13.91 8.63
N GLY A 156 0.41 -14.83 9.21
CA GLY A 156 0.82 -15.60 10.38
C GLY A 156 0.69 -14.81 11.67
N ARG A 157 1.19 -15.40 12.74
CA ARG A 157 1.12 -14.83 14.08
C ARG A 157 2.26 -13.84 14.28
N ILE A 158 1.92 -12.57 14.48
CA ILE A 158 2.89 -11.50 14.69
C ILE A 158 3.68 -11.71 15.98
N GLU A 159 3.04 -12.27 17.02
CA GLU A 159 3.64 -12.57 18.30
C GLU A 159 4.77 -13.61 18.24
N ASP A 160 4.85 -14.41 17.17
CA ASP A 160 5.89 -15.43 17.02
C ASP A 160 7.23 -14.84 16.56
N TRP A 161 7.24 -13.60 16.03
CA TRP A 161 8.44 -12.97 15.48
C TRP A 161 8.68 -11.52 15.91
N HIS A 162 7.62 -10.79 16.32
CA HIS A 162 7.75 -9.40 16.74
C HIS A 162 7.76 -9.29 18.28
N PRO A 163 8.73 -8.57 18.89
CA PRO A 163 8.83 -8.45 20.36
C PRO A 163 7.69 -7.62 20.98
N ASP A 164 7.12 -6.68 20.23
CA ASP A 164 5.97 -5.86 20.65
C ASP A 164 4.86 -5.94 19.56
N PRO A 165 4.03 -6.99 19.57
CA PRO A 165 3.02 -7.23 18.54
C PRO A 165 1.71 -6.48 18.76
N ALA A 166 1.45 -5.90 19.94
CA ALA A 166 0.14 -5.37 20.34
C ALA A 166 -0.40 -4.33 19.35
N GLY A 167 0.45 -3.44 18.85
CA GLY A 167 0.07 -2.42 17.87
C GLY A 167 -0.47 -2.97 16.55
N PHE A 168 0.00 -4.14 16.11
CA PHE A 168 -0.54 -4.82 14.92
C PHE A 168 -1.96 -5.35 15.18
N TYR A 169 -2.21 -5.84 16.38
CA TYR A 169 -3.52 -6.36 16.78
C TYR A 169 -4.54 -5.27 17.17
N GLU A 170 -4.10 -4.02 17.31
CA GLU A 170 -4.99 -2.86 17.36
C GLU A 170 -5.55 -2.51 15.98
N VAL A 171 -4.74 -2.68 14.95
CA VAL A 171 -5.05 -2.35 13.54
C VAL A 171 -5.72 -3.53 12.83
N GLY A 172 -5.27 -4.74 13.12
CA GLY A 172 -5.72 -5.98 12.52
C GLY A 172 -5.18 -6.25 11.11
N PRO A 173 -5.30 -7.51 10.62
CA PRO A 173 -4.74 -7.93 9.34
C PRO A 173 -5.34 -7.18 8.15
N LEU A 174 -6.57 -6.70 8.22
CA LEU A 174 -7.20 -5.99 7.12
C LEU A 174 -6.46 -4.68 6.80
N PHE A 175 -6.24 -3.84 7.81
CA PHE A 175 -5.56 -2.54 7.63
C PHE A 175 -4.05 -2.67 7.53
N ASP A 176 -3.43 -3.69 8.15
CA ASP A 176 -1.99 -3.88 8.06
C ASP A 176 -1.54 -4.51 6.74
N VAL A 177 -2.18 -5.61 6.32
CA VAL A 177 -1.75 -6.40 5.14
C VAL A 177 -2.84 -6.57 4.08
N GLY A 178 -4.12 -6.58 4.42
CA GLY A 178 -5.24 -6.61 3.47
C GLY A 178 -5.28 -5.39 2.53
N VAL A 179 -4.73 -4.27 2.97
CA VAL A 179 -4.55 -3.05 2.18
C VAL A 179 -3.81 -3.29 0.86
N TYR A 180 -2.84 -4.21 0.84
CA TYR A 180 -2.03 -4.50 -0.36
C TYR A 180 -2.84 -5.12 -1.51
N PRO A 181 -3.52 -6.29 -1.33
CA PRO A 181 -4.30 -6.87 -2.42
C PRO A 181 -5.52 -6.03 -2.79
N ILE A 182 -6.11 -5.27 -1.87
CA ILE A 182 -7.18 -4.32 -2.20
C ILE A 182 -6.63 -3.25 -3.15
N THR A 183 -5.49 -2.62 -2.82
CA THR A 183 -4.82 -1.66 -3.70
C THR A 183 -4.47 -2.28 -5.06
N LEU A 184 -3.89 -3.48 -5.08
CA LEU A 184 -3.53 -4.17 -6.31
C LEU A 184 -4.77 -4.40 -7.21
N LEU A 185 -5.83 -4.99 -6.66
CA LEU A 185 -7.02 -5.35 -7.42
C LEU A 185 -7.81 -4.13 -7.88
N THR A 186 -7.91 -3.10 -7.05
CA THR A 186 -8.58 -1.85 -7.44
C THR A 186 -7.78 -1.07 -8.48
N ALA A 187 -6.44 -1.08 -8.43
CA ALA A 187 -5.59 -0.52 -9.49
C ALA A 187 -5.77 -1.25 -10.84
N LEU A 188 -5.99 -2.57 -10.81
CA LEU A 188 -6.20 -3.36 -12.02
C LEU A 188 -7.62 -3.21 -12.60
N PHE A 189 -8.65 -3.19 -11.75
CA PHE A 189 -10.04 -3.37 -12.16
C PHE A 189 -10.97 -2.21 -11.80
N GLY A 190 -10.49 -1.19 -11.08
CA GLY A 190 -11.32 -0.03 -10.69
C GLY A 190 -11.97 -0.18 -9.32
N PRO A 191 -12.86 0.76 -8.96
CA PRO A 191 -13.37 0.88 -7.60
C PRO A 191 -14.27 -0.28 -7.19
N VAL A 192 -14.22 -0.59 -5.89
CA VAL A 192 -15.20 -1.45 -5.23
C VAL A 192 -16.50 -0.67 -5.05
N GLU A 193 -17.62 -1.30 -5.36
CA GLU A 193 -18.95 -0.69 -5.20
C GLU A 193 -19.71 -1.24 -3.99
N ARG A 194 -19.52 -2.52 -3.67
CA ARG A 194 -20.30 -3.21 -2.63
C ARG A 194 -19.46 -4.26 -1.92
N VAL A 195 -19.73 -4.44 -0.64
CA VAL A 195 -19.05 -5.35 0.28
C VAL A 195 -20.04 -6.23 1.01
N VAL A 196 -19.71 -7.51 1.15
CA VAL A 196 -20.26 -8.46 2.13
C VAL A 196 -19.10 -9.03 2.90
N ALA A 197 -19.16 -9.04 4.23
CA ALA A 197 -18.01 -9.48 5.04
C ALA A 197 -18.44 -10.17 6.33
N ASP A 198 -17.49 -10.94 6.86
CA ASP A 198 -17.50 -11.52 8.21
C ASP A 198 -16.12 -11.34 8.84
N ALA A 199 -16.06 -11.09 10.14
CA ALA A 199 -14.82 -10.79 10.86
C ALA A 199 -14.84 -11.37 12.27
N HIS A 200 -13.71 -11.98 12.67
CA HIS A 200 -13.62 -12.69 13.94
C HIS A 200 -12.33 -12.38 14.68
N ARG A 201 -12.37 -12.43 16.00
CA ARG A 201 -11.21 -12.55 16.87
C ARG A 201 -11.04 -14.03 17.24
N LEU A 202 -10.15 -14.73 16.51
CA LEU A 202 -9.96 -16.18 16.67
C LEU A 202 -9.28 -16.52 18.00
N LEU A 203 -8.32 -15.68 18.41
CA LEU A 203 -7.61 -15.80 19.68
C LEU A 203 -7.61 -14.42 20.39
N PRO A 204 -8.62 -14.14 21.25
CA PRO A 204 -8.76 -12.84 21.92
C PRO A 204 -7.58 -12.46 22.82
N GLU A 205 -6.90 -13.44 23.39
CA GLU A 205 -5.72 -13.27 24.24
C GLU A 205 -4.51 -13.95 23.62
N ARG A 206 -3.39 -13.25 23.55
CA ARG A 206 -2.13 -13.76 23.00
C ARG A 206 -0.96 -13.42 23.91
N ARG A 207 0.20 -13.98 23.64
CA ARG A 207 1.44 -13.72 24.38
C ARG A 207 2.56 -13.40 23.39
N SER A 208 3.26 -12.29 23.64
CA SER A 208 4.45 -11.97 22.83
C SER A 208 5.61 -12.93 23.13
N ILE A 209 6.57 -12.99 22.22
CA ILE A 209 7.83 -13.74 22.45
C ILE A 209 8.60 -13.20 23.66
N SER A 210 8.42 -11.94 24.03
CA SER A 210 8.95 -11.36 25.28
C SER A 210 8.22 -11.85 26.55
N GLY A 211 7.11 -12.62 26.38
CA GLY A 211 6.41 -13.34 27.45
C GLY A 211 5.21 -12.61 28.07
N GLY A 212 4.95 -11.36 27.71
CA GLY A 212 3.78 -10.60 28.21
C GLY A 212 2.47 -11.00 27.52
N PRO A 213 1.35 -11.11 28.26
CA PRO A 213 0.04 -11.26 27.64
C PRO A 213 -0.42 -9.91 27.06
N PHE A 214 -1.20 -9.97 25.97
CA PHE A 214 -1.89 -8.81 25.40
C PHE A 214 -3.23 -9.20 24.80
N GLU A 215 -4.13 -8.24 24.68
CA GLU A 215 -5.46 -8.43 24.11
C GLU A 215 -5.45 -8.10 22.62
N VAL A 216 -6.20 -8.88 21.83
CA VAL A 216 -6.48 -8.63 20.42
C VAL A 216 -7.70 -7.70 20.35
N VAL A 217 -7.49 -6.48 19.87
CA VAL A 217 -8.53 -5.44 19.78
C VAL A 217 -9.33 -5.57 18.50
N ALA A 218 -8.65 -5.48 17.35
CA ALA A 218 -9.28 -5.66 16.04
C ALA A 218 -9.54 -7.16 15.74
N PRO A 219 -10.46 -7.48 14.82
CA PRO A 219 -10.56 -8.84 14.27
C PRO A 219 -9.22 -9.30 13.71
N ASP A 220 -8.79 -10.51 14.05
CA ASP A 220 -7.55 -11.12 13.55
C ASP A 220 -7.78 -12.10 12.38
N TYR A 221 -9.03 -12.24 11.95
CA TYR A 221 -9.48 -12.93 10.75
C TYR A 221 -10.63 -12.17 10.11
N VAL A 222 -10.52 -11.87 8.81
CA VAL A 222 -11.54 -11.20 8.01
C VAL A 222 -11.70 -11.93 6.68
N VAL A 223 -12.95 -12.18 6.29
CA VAL A 223 -13.31 -12.65 4.96
C VAL A 223 -14.34 -11.72 4.34
N ALA A 224 -14.12 -11.35 3.07
CA ALA A 224 -15.01 -10.42 2.37
C ALA A 224 -15.24 -10.85 0.92
N SER A 225 -16.42 -10.52 0.41
CA SER A 225 -16.76 -10.52 -1.01
C SER A 225 -16.93 -9.08 -1.46
N LEU A 226 -16.10 -8.66 -2.44
CA LEU A 226 -16.10 -7.31 -2.98
C LEU A 226 -16.64 -7.35 -4.40
N SER A 227 -17.63 -6.51 -4.72
CA SER A 227 -18.12 -6.32 -6.08
C SER A 227 -17.54 -5.02 -6.65
N LEU A 228 -16.84 -5.11 -7.78
CA LEU A 228 -16.24 -3.96 -8.46
C LEU A 228 -17.14 -3.45 -9.60
N ALA A 229 -16.92 -2.21 -10.00
CA ALA A 229 -17.75 -1.49 -10.97
C ALA A 229 -17.88 -2.19 -12.35
N ASP A 230 -16.86 -2.96 -12.76
CA ASP A 230 -16.87 -3.69 -14.03
C ASP A 230 -17.49 -5.11 -13.92
N GLY A 231 -18.02 -5.46 -12.74
CA GLY A 231 -18.66 -6.73 -12.45
C GLY A 231 -17.70 -7.85 -12.01
N LEU A 232 -16.45 -7.54 -11.74
CA LEU A 232 -15.54 -8.46 -11.05
C LEU A 232 -16.00 -8.70 -9.61
N VAL A 233 -15.97 -9.95 -9.18
CA VAL A 233 -16.19 -10.33 -7.77
C VAL A 233 -14.87 -10.79 -7.17
N VAL A 234 -14.49 -10.23 -6.03
CA VAL A 234 -13.28 -10.61 -5.31
C VAL A 234 -13.65 -11.34 -4.02
N ARG A 235 -13.04 -12.49 -3.78
CA ARG A 235 -12.97 -13.11 -2.46
C ARG A 235 -11.66 -12.66 -1.81
N LEU A 236 -11.74 -11.95 -0.70
CA LEU A 236 -10.61 -11.52 0.12
C LEU A 236 -10.61 -12.26 1.45
N THR A 237 -9.46 -12.80 1.85
CA THR A 237 -9.21 -13.30 3.20
C THR A 237 -7.96 -12.62 3.74
N ALA A 238 -8.00 -12.10 4.97
CA ALA A 238 -6.85 -11.52 5.64
C ALA A 238 -6.80 -12.01 7.10
N ASP A 239 -5.66 -12.54 7.55
CA ASP A 239 -5.53 -13.04 8.90
C ASP A 239 -4.11 -12.96 9.48
N PHE A 240 -4.07 -12.93 10.83
CA PHE A 240 -2.88 -13.09 11.66
C PHE A 240 -2.84 -14.44 12.38
N TYR A 241 -3.32 -15.49 11.71
CA TYR A 241 -3.40 -16.83 12.29
C TYR A 241 -2.72 -17.91 11.44
N VAL A 242 -2.96 -17.91 10.14
CA VAL A 242 -2.42 -18.91 9.23
C VAL A 242 -0.99 -18.54 8.82
N ASN A 243 -0.02 -19.41 9.14
CA ASN A 243 1.37 -19.19 8.76
C ASN A 243 1.59 -19.39 7.25
N ASP A 244 2.37 -18.50 6.64
CA ASP A 244 2.85 -18.65 5.27
C ASP A 244 4.11 -19.57 5.26
N PRO A 245 4.28 -20.46 4.27
CA PRO A 245 3.44 -20.61 3.09
C PRO A 245 2.23 -21.56 3.31
N ALA A 246 1.03 -20.99 3.20
CA ALA A 246 -0.18 -21.79 3.10
C ALA A 246 -0.41 -22.27 1.65
N ARG A 247 -1.26 -23.29 1.44
CA ARG A 247 -1.62 -23.72 0.08
C ARG A 247 -2.44 -22.67 -0.67
N GLN A 248 -3.35 -21.99 0.03
CA GLN A 248 -4.05 -20.81 -0.49
C GLN A 248 -3.23 -19.59 -0.12
N ARG A 249 -2.69 -18.90 -1.13
CA ARG A 249 -1.88 -17.71 -0.95
C ARG A 249 -1.78 -16.91 -2.24
N GLY A 250 -1.47 -15.63 -2.11
CA GLY A 250 -1.28 -14.74 -3.25
C GLY A 250 -2.60 -14.21 -3.81
N VAL A 251 -2.58 -13.88 -5.08
CA VAL A 251 -3.75 -13.40 -5.81
C VAL A 251 -3.97 -14.27 -7.03
N GLU A 252 -5.19 -14.72 -7.27
CA GLU A 252 -5.55 -15.51 -8.43
C GLU A 252 -6.72 -14.87 -9.17
N LEU A 253 -6.53 -14.59 -10.46
CA LEU A 253 -7.53 -14.02 -11.37
C LEU A 253 -8.12 -15.13 -12.22
N HIS A 254 -9.46 -15.19 -12.32
CA HIS A 254 -10.18 -16.19 -13.11
C HIS A 254 -11.00 -15.50 -14.19
N GLY A 255 -10.64 -15.78 -15.45
CA GLY A 255 -11.32 -15.25 -16.62
C GLY A 255 -11.95 -16.37 -17.47
N ASP A 256 -12.69 -15.95 -18.50
CA ASP A 256 -13.40 -16.88 -19.40
C ASP A 256 -12.46 -17.80 -20.20
N ALA A 257 -11.18 -17.42 -20.38
CA ALA A 257 -10.18 -18.18 -21.13
C ALA A 257 -9.13 -18.87 -20.26
N GLY A 258 -9.06 -18.57 -18.98
CA GLY A 258 -8.08 -19.18 -18.07
C GLY A 258 -7.89 -18.41 -16.78
N SER A 259 -6.90 -18.81 -16.00
CA SER A 259 -6.54 -18.22 -14.72
C SER A 259 -5.10 -17.71 -14.70
N LEU A 260 -4.85 -16.68 -13.91
CA LEU A 260 -3.53 -16.10 -13.70
C LEU A 260 -3.28 -16.00 -12.19
N TRP A 261 -2.22 -16.66 -11.71
CA TRP A 261 -1.84 -16.66 -10.31
C TRP A 261 -0.59 -15.82 -10.07
N LEU A 262 -0.66 -14.91 -9.08
CA LEU A 262 0.42 -14.09 -8.58
C LEU A 262 0.86 -14.62 -7.22
N SER A 263 2.13 -15.00 -7.08
CA SER A 263 2.65 -15.68 -5.89
C SER A 263 2.67 -14.81 -4.63
N ASN A 264 2.60 -13.50 -4.78
CA ASN A 264 2.53 -12.57 -3.65
C ASN A 264 1.71 -11.32 -4.01
N TRP A 265 1.35 -10.57 -3.00
CA TRP A 265 0.48 -9.41 -3.05
C TRP A 265 1.15 -8.12 -2.57
N PHE A 266 2.43 -8.14 -2.17
CA PHE A 266 3.07 -6.95 -1.59
C PHE A 266 4.42 -6.56 -2.21
N GLN A 267 5.10 -7.44 -2.96
CA GLN A 267 6.40 -7.16 -3.59
C GLN A 267 6.28 -6.93 -5.10
N PHE A 268 7.26 -6.23 -5.67
CA PHE A 268 7.39 -6.06 -7.11
C PHE A 268 7.85 -7.36 -7.80
N ALA A 269 8.66 -8.13 -7.10
CA ALA A 269 9.10 -9.45 -7.53
C ALA A 269 8.08 -10.54 -7.16
N GLY A 270 8.09 -11.62 -7.91
CA GLY A 270 7.26 -12.79 -7.66
C GLY A 270 7.17 -13.70 -8.87
N THR A 271 6.46 -14.80 -8.71
CA THR A 271 6.12 -15.73 -9.78
C THR A 271 4.74 -15.42 -10.31
N LEU A 272 4.60 -15.38 -11.61
CA LEU A 272 3.35 -15.30 -12.33
C LEU A 272 3.13 -16.61 -13.08
N GLU A 273 1.97 -17.25 -12.90
CA GLU A 273 1.63 -18.49 -13.57
C GLU A 273 0.27 -18.37 -14.25
N HIS A 274 0.21 -18.80 -15.51
CA HIS A 274 -1.02 -18.84 -16.28
C HIS A 274 -1.46 -20.28 -16.47
N ARG A 275 -2.77 -20.50 -16.37
CA ARG A 275 -3.44 -21.76 -16.70
C ARG A 275 -4.55 -21.49 -17.72
N PRO A 276 -4.41 -21.93 -18.98
CA PRO A 276 -5.52 -21.87 -19.94
C PRO A 276 -6.67 -22.78 -19.46
N TRP A 277 -7.87 -22.49 -19.93
CA TRP A 277 -9.04 -23.32 -19.58
C TRP A 277 -8.80 -24.79 -19.91
N GLY A 278 -8.94 -25.65 -18.89
CA GLY A 278 -8.70 -27.11 -19.02
C GLY A 278 -7.23 -27.54 -19.08
N GLY A 279 -6.29 -26.60 -18.95
CA GLY A 279 -4.83 -26.85 -18.93
C GLY A 279 -4.22 -26.87 -17.55
N GLU A 280 -2.90 -26.87 -17.50
CA GLU A 280 -2.07 -26.81 -16.32
C GLU A 280 -1.44 -25.41 -16.13
N TYR A 281 -1.02 -25.07 -14.91
CA TYR A 281 -0.28 -23.85 -14.64
C TYR A 281 1.12 -23.92 -15.27
N ALA A 282 1.50 -22.84 -15.92
CA ALA A 282 2.83 -22.63 -16.47
C ALA A 282 3.32 -21.23 -16.11
N GLN A 283 4.61 -21.13 -15.82
CA GLN A 283 5.22 -19.85 -15.47
C GLN A 283 5.18 -18.88 -16.64
N VAL A 284 4.85 -17.62 -16.34
CA VAL A 284 4.84 -16.50 -17.29
C VAL A 284 6.02 -15.59 -16.97
N PRO A 285 6.85 -15.24 -17.98
CA PRO A 285 7.90 -14.26 -17.79
C PRO A 285 7.32 -12.87 -17.44
N LEU A 286 7.93 -12.19 -16.49
CA LEU A 286 7.61 -10.80 -16.21
C LEU A 286 8.05 -9.90 -17.40
N LEU A 287 7.41 -8.75 -17.59
CA LEU A 287 7.77 -7.75 -18.59
C LEU A 287 9.27 -7.42 -18.54
N ARG A 288 9.77 -7.24 -17.31
CA ARG A 288 11.20 -7.13 -17.01
C ARG A 288 11.46 -7.73 -15.62
N ALA A 289 12.72 -8.06 -15.33
CA ALA A 289 13.11 -8.46 -13.97
C ALA A 289 13.12 -7.23 -13.07
N PRO A 290 12.53 -7.28 -11.86
CA PRO A 290 12.66 -6.20 -10.89
C PRO A 290 14.11 -6.10 -10.42
N ALA A 291 14.63 -4.87 -10.28
CA ALA A 291 15.99 -4.62 -9.83
C ALA A 291 16.19 -5.08 -8.37
N VAL A 292 15.16 -4.87 -7.55
CA VAL A 292 15.09 -5.32 -6.14
C VAL A 292 13.67 -5.82 -5.86
N PRO A 293 13.49 -6.73 -4.90
CA PRO A 293 12.15 -7.27 -4.59
C PRO A 293 11.12 -6.20 -4.21
N MET A 294 11.55 -5.16 -3.49
CA MET A 294 10.70 -4.04 -3.05
C MET A 294 11.50 -2.74 -3.08
N PRO A 295 11.32 -1.89 -4.10
CA PRO A 295 11.90 -0.54 -4.16
C PRO A 295 11.03 0.41 -3.33
N TRP A 296 11.38 0.57 -2.05
CA TRP A 296 10.56 1.27 -1.04
C TRP A 296 10.22 2.71 -1.41
N ALA A 297 11.18 3.44 -1.96
CA ALA A 297 10.99 4.84 -2.32
C ALA A 297 10.43 5.05 -3.75
N ALA A 298 10.04 3.99 -4.47
CA ALA A 298 9.56 4.13 -5.85
C ALA A 298 8.27 4.97 -5.96
N GLY A 299 7.35 4.85 -5.01
CA GLY A 299 6.14 5.69 -4.99
C GLY A 299 6.42 7.13 -4.60
N LEU A 300 7.40 7.34 -3.73
CA LEU A 300 7.87 8.67 -3.35
C LEU A 300 8.58 9.36 -4.52
N ASP A 301 9.40 8.64 -5.28
CA ASP A 301 10.05 9.13 -6.51
C ASP A 301 9.02 9.44 -7.61
N ASP A 302 7.98 8.60 -7.77
CA ASP A 302 6.88 8.89 -8.68
C ASP A 302 6.10 10.15 -8.27
N LEU A 303 5.90 10.39 -6.97
CA LEU A 303 5.31 11.64 -6.48
C LEU A 303 6.22 12.83 -6.84
N ALA A 304 7.53 12.73 -6.63
CA ALA A 304 8.47 13.78 -6.99
C ALA A 304 8.45 14.08 -8.51
N ALA A 305 8.50 13.03 -9.33
CA ALA A 305 8.35 13.15 -10.78
C ALA A 305 7.00 13.78 -11.15
N ALA A 306 5.90 13.35 -10.52
CA ALA A 306 4.56 13.87 -10.78
C ALA A 306 4.44 15.37 -10.46
N VAL A 307 5.11 15.83 -9.41
CA VAL A 307 5.19 17.28 -9.09
C VAL A 307 5.97 18.04 -10.16
N LEU A 308 7.14 17.54 -10.56
CA LEU A 308 7.99 18.18 -11.58
C LEU A 308 7.34 18.20 -12.97
N GLU A 309 6.59 17.16 -13.32
CA GLU A 309 5.92 16.98 -14.61
C GLU A 309 4.48 17.53 -14.63
N VAL A 310 3.99 18.05 -13.52
CA VAL A 310 2.62 18.57 -13.37
C VAL A 310 1.55 17.53 -13.75
N ARG A 311 1.70 16.31 -13.27
CA ARG A 311 0.74 15.20 -13.42
C ARG A 311 0.30 14.64 -12.08
N GLU A 312 -0.70 13.77 -12.08
CA GLU A 312 -1.04 13.00 -10.88
C GLU A 312 -0.03 11.86 -10.63
N PRO A 313 0.29 11.55 -9.36
CA PRO A 313 1.11 10.41 -9.02
C PRO A 313 0.38 9.09 -9.30
N LEU A 314 1.13 8.03 -9.60
CA LEU A 314 0.55 6.71 -9.86
C LEU A 314 -0.01 6.05 -8.60
N ALA A 315 0.58 6.36 -7.43
CA ALA A 315 0.07 5.95 -6.12
C ALA A 315 -0.77 7.08 -5.49
N ALA A 316 -1.76 7.58 -6.24
CA ALA A 316 -2.54 8.75 -5.92
C ALA A 316 -3.34 8.64 -4.61
N GLY A 317 -3.50 9.78 -3.94
CA GLY A 317 -4.20 9.85 -2.65
C GLY A 317 -5.67 9.47 -2.72
N ASP A 318 -6.37 9.77 -3.82
CA ASP A 318 -7.78 9.41 -4.04
C ASP A 318 -7.97 7.89 -4.09
N HIS A 319 -7.04 7.15 -4.74
CA HIS A 319 -7.03 5.69 -4.73
C HIS A 319 -6.77 5.15 -3.32
N ALA A 320 -5.79 5.71 -2.59
CA ALA A 320 -5.51 5.32 -1.21
C ALA A 320 -6.70 5.59 -0.28
N ALA A 321 -7.39 6.73 -0.44
CA ALA A 321 -8.60 7.05 0.30
C ALA A 321 -9.75 6.07 -0.01
N HIS A 322 -9.92 5.67 -1.28
CA HIS A 322 -10.86 4.62 -1.65
C HIS A 322 -10.55 3.28 -0.97
N VAL A 323 -9.27 2.88 -0.93
CA VAL A 323 -8.85 1.65 -0.24
C VAL A 323 -9.17 1.71 1.26
N VAL A 324 -8.99 2.87 1.91
CA VAL A 324 -9.40 3.08 3.31
C VAL A 324 -10.91 2.93 3.47
N ASP A 325 -11.73 3.54 2.59
CA ASP A 325 -13.19 3.42 2.63
C ASP A 325 -13.65 1.97 2.44
N VAL A 326 -13.01 1.22 1.53
CA VAL A 326 -13.28 -0.22 1.34
C VAL A 326 -13.01 -1.00 2.63
N MET A 327 -11.86 -0.77 3.29
CA MET A 327 -11.49 -1.47 4.52
C MET A 327 -12.43 -1.13 5.68
N GLU A 328 -12.79 0.15 5.85
CA GLU A 328 -13.78 0.58 6.84
C GLU A 328 -15.15 -0.04 6.54
N THR A 329 -15.57 -0.07 5.28
CA THR A 329 -16.85 -0.68 4.85
C THR A 329 -16.87 -2.18 5.08
N ILE A 330 -15.74 -2.89 4.91
CA ILE A 330 -15.61 -4.32 5.23
C ILE A 330 -15.89 -4.56 6.72
N LEU A 331 -15.25 -3.83 7.62
CA LEU A 331 -15.47 -4.00 9.07
C LEU A 331 -16.90 -3.64 9.47
N ARG A 332 -17.46 -2.57 8.89
CA ARG A 332 -18.85 -2.18 9.15
C ARG A 332 -19.85 -3.23 8.61
N ALA A 333 -19.62 -3.77 7.43
CA ALA A 333 -20.49 -4.81 6.87
C ALA A 333 -20.49 -6.08 7.73
N ALA A 334 -19.33 -6.45 8.29
CA ALA A 334 -19.21 -7.56 9.21
C ALA A 334 -19.93 -7.29 10.55
N ASP A 335 -19.81 -6.10 11.10
CA ASP A 335 -20.47 -5.69 12.36
C ASP A 335 -22.00 -5.59 12.20
N GLU A 336 -22.46 -4.99 11.10
CA GLU A 336 -23.88 -4.82 10.79
C GLU A 336 -24.55 -6.11 10.26
N GLY A 337 -23.78 -7.13 9.88
CA GLY A 337 -24.28 -8.41 9.34
C GLY A 337 -25.07 -8.26 8.03
N ARG A 338 -24.78 -7.25 7.21
CA ARG A 338 -25.46 -6.98 5.95
C ARG A 338 -24.54 -6.40 4.89
N PRO A 339 -24.89 -6.53 3.60
CA PRO A 339 -24.16 -5.87 2.54
C PRO A 339 -24.17 -4.34 2.68
N LEU A 340 -23.02 -3.68 2.39
CA LEU A 340 -22.87 -2.23 2.36
C LEU A 340 -22.27 -1.77 1.03
N ASP A 341 -22.70 -0.61 0.58
CA ASP A 341 -22.11 0.06 -0.58
C ASP A 341 -20.93 0.94 -0.14
N VAL A 342 -19.88 0.99 -0.97
CA VAL A 342 -18.72 1.86 -0.78
C VAL A 342 -19.02 3.22 -1.38
N ALA A 343 -18.79 4.28 -0.62
CA ALA A 343 -19.20 5.63 -1.01
C ALA A 343 -18.19 6.30 -1.97
N SER A 344 -16.91 6.06 -1.77
CA SER A 344 -15.85 6.69 -2.55
C SER A 344 -15.70 6.11 -3.95
N ARG A 345 -15.07 6.90 -4.83
CA ARG A 345 -14.65 6.52 -6.17
C ARG A 345 -13.28 7.13 -6.43
N PHE A 346 -12.57 6.58 -7.39
CA PHE A 346 -11.31 7.13 -7.90
C PHE A 346 -11.16 6.79 -9.38
N GLU A 347 -10.28 7.52 -10.07
CA GLU A 347 -9.90 7.21 -11.44
C GLU A 347 -8.62 6.35 -11.44
N ARG A 348 -8.63 5.25 -12.20
CA ARG A 348 -7.46 4.37 -12.29
C ARG A 348 -6.31 5.11 -12.94
N ALA A 349 -5.16 5.11 -12.28
CA ALA A 349 -3.93 5.59 -12.87
C ALA A 349 -3.55 4.81 -14.14
N SER A 350 -2.88 5.47 -15.08
CA SER A 350 -2.22 4.82 -16.22
C SER A 350 -1.17 3.82 -15.74
N ALA A 351 -0.71 2.94 -16.64
CA ALA A 351 0.48 2.15 -16.32
C ALA A 351 1.72 3.06 -16.28
N PRO A 352 2.77 2.69 -15.54
CA PRO A 352 4.08 3.31 -15.71
C PRO A 352 4.55 3.18 -17.16
N ALA A 353 5.20 4.22 -17.70
CA ALA A 353 5.63 4.26 -19.11
C ALA A 353 6.39 2.99 -19.56
N TRP A 354 7.32 2.52 -18.72
CA TRP A 354 8.07 1.29 -19.02
C TRP A 354 7.19 0.05 -19.20
N ALA A 355 6.02 -0.01 -18.55
CA ALA A 355 5.12 -1.17 -18.66
C ALA A 355 4.28 -1.12 -19.94
N GLU A 356 4.05 0.08 -20.49
CA GLU A 356 3.36 0.25 -21.78
C GLU A 356 4.28 -0.02 -22.96
N GLU A 357 5.56 0.33 -22.85
CA GLU A 357 6.56 0.20 -23.92
C GLU A 357 7.06 -1.23 -24.12
N LEU A 358 7.12 -2.04 -23.04
CA LEU A 358 7.67 -3.39 -23.13
C LEU A 358 6.66 -4.39 -23.69
N PRO A 359 7.08 -5.23 -24.67
CA PRO A 359 6.23 -6.32 -25.17
C PRO A 359 6.09 -7.43 -24.13
N LEU A 360 4.92 -8.09 -24.11
CA LEU A 360 4.80 -9.36 -23.38
C LEU A 360 5.74 -10.40 -24.01
N ARG A 361 6.52 -11.03 -23.15
CA ARG A 361 7.37 -12.16 -23.54
C ARG A 361 6.50 -13.41 -23.72
N SER A 362 6.77 -14.17 -24.76
CA SER A 362 6.10 -15.46 -25.06
C SER A 362 6.66 -16.57 -24.18
#